data_db8b271cc4d31b60e6259512bf363212
#
_entry.id   db8b271cc4d31b60e6259512bf363212
#
_cell.length_a   1.000
_cell.length_b   1.000
_cell.length_c   1.000
_cell.angle_alpha   90.00
_cell.angle_beta   90.00
_cell.angle_gamma   90.00
#
_symmetry.space_group_name_H-M   'P 1'
#
loop_
_entity.id
_entity.type
_entity.pdbx_description
1 polymer ?
#
loop_
_entity_poly.entity_id
_entity_poly.type
_entity_poly.pdbx_seq_one_letter_code
_entity_poly.pdbx_strand_id
1 'polypeptide(L)'
;NKVREVSLDDNVVIVEAGCVLENIHSSVEKHNLIFPLNMASKGSCCIGGDLATNAGGIQVLRYGNARDLCIGIEAVLPCGTVLSELNPLHKNNTGYDLKNLLIGSEGTLGIITVATLKLKPIDSESGTALVAIKSPHDIHKIYKSLKTHVSENISAIELMSGFGVSLVTSKFSKLRNPFNIDYEWFLLIEVTGANG
;
A
#
# COMPACT_ATOMS: atom_id res chain seq x y z
N ASN A 1 -17.21 11.01 3.74
CA ASN A 1 -16.81 10.03 2.69
C ASN A 1 -16.13 10.71 1.49
N LYS A 2 -15.27 11.72 1.75
CA LYS A 2 -14.66 12.53 0.71
C LYS A 2 -13.20 12.85 1.03
N VAL A 3 -12.45 13.18 -0.01
CA VAL A 3 -11.17 13.88 0.09
C VAL A 3 -11.49 15.33 0.50
N ARG A 4 -10.90 15.78 1.61
CA ARG A 4 -11.08 17.15 2.11
C ARG A 4 -10.13 18.11 1.44
N GLU A 5 -8.85 17.71 1.33
CA GLU A 5 -7.77 18.57 0.86
C GLU A 5 -6.63 17.74 0.27
N VAL A 6 -5.96 18.26 -0.76
CA VAL A 6 -4.69 17.75 -1.26
C VAL A 6 -3.68 18.89 -1.17
N SER A 7 -2.69 18.78 -0.28
CA SER A 7 -1.57 19.72 -0.17
C SER A 7 -0.41 19.24 -1.04
N LEU A 8 -0.09 20.00 -2.07
CA LEU A 8 1.02 19.69 -2.96
C LEU A 8 2.36 20.09 -2.35
N ASP A 9 2.36 21.13 -1.53
CA ASP A 9 3.57 21.62 -0.87
C ASP A 9 4.08 20.62 0.17
N ASP A 10 3.15 20.00 0.91
CA ASP A 10 3.47 19.03 1.97
C ASP A 10 3.47 17.58 1.46
N ASN A 11 3.00 17.33 0.23
CA ASN A 11 2.76 15.98 -0.32
C ASN A 11 1.88 15.13 0.61
N VAL A 12 0.74 15.66 0.99
CA VAL A 12 -0.25 14.96 1.81
C VAL A 12 -1.66 15.10 1.26
N VAL A 13 -2.53 14.19 1.66
CA VAL A 13 -3.97 14.27 1.42
C VAL A 13 -4.72 14.08 2.73
N ILE A 14 -5.73 14.94 2.99
CA ILE A 14 -6.62 14.83 4.15
C ILE A 14 -7.94 14.23 3.68
N VAL A 15 -8.32 13.12 4.29
CA VAL A 15 -9.47 12.31 3.86
C VAL A 15 -10.35 11.90 5.03
N GLU A 16 -11.65 11.83 4.80
CA GLU A 16 -12.59 11.24 5.75
C GLU A 16 -12.49 9.72 5.75
N ALA A 17 -12.65 9.08 6.91
CA ALA A 17 -12.47 7.63 7.09
C ALA A 17 -13.32 6.75 6.17
N GLY A 18 -14.52 7.23 5.78
CA GLY A 18 -15.39 6.53 4.82
C GLY A 18 -15.04 6.78 3.35
N CYS A 19 -13.91 7.45 3.04
CA CYS A 19 -13.47 7.63 1.66
C CYS A 19 -12.96 6.29 1.11
N VAL A 20 -13.47 5.87 -0.05
CA VAL A 20 -13.02 4.66 -0.74
C VAL A 20 -11.60 4.89 -1.26
N LEU A 21 -10.73 3.89 -1.10
CA LEU A 21 -9.31 3.97 -1.44
C LEU A 21 -9.08 4.36 -2.91
N GLU A 22 -9.87 3.85 -3.84
CA GLU A 22 -9.79 4.18 -5.26
C GLU A 22 -10.11 5.67 -5.55
N ASN A 23 -11.01 6.28 -4.77
CA ASN A 23 -11.29 7.72 -4.88
C ASN A 23 -10.12 8.57 -4.41
N ILE A 24 -9.37 8.10 -3.40
CA ILE A 24 -8.14 8.75 -2.97
C ILE A 24 -7.11 8.70 -4.11
N HIS A 25 -6.87 7.51 -4.69
CA HIS A 25 -5.97 7.35 -5.84
C HIS A 25 -6.33 8.30 -6.97
N SER A 26 -7.58 8.30 -7.42
CA SER A 26 -8.06 9.15 -8.52
C SER A 26 -7.92 10.65 -8.22
N SER A 27 -8.02 11.05 -6.94
CA SER A 27 -7.91 12.47 -6.55
C SER A 27 -6.48 12.99 -6.60
N VAL A 28 -5.47 12.14 -6.35
CA VAL A 28 -4.06 12.54 -6.27
C VAL A 28 -3.29 12.29 -7.58
N GLU A 29 -3.71 11.32 -8.40
CA GLU A 29 -3.09 10.96 -9.67
C GLU A 29 -3.02 12.14 -10.66
N LYS A 30 -4.05 12.98 -10.70
CA LYS A 30 -4.10 14.21 -11.52
C LYS A 30 -3.02 15.24 -11.15
N HIS A 31 -2.35 15.07 -10.03
CA HIS A 31 -1.24 15.89 -9.56
C HIS A 31 0.12 15.19 -9.71
N ASN A 32 0.20 14.08 -10.43
CA ASN A 32 1.38 13.21 -10.54
C ASN A 32 1.85 12.66 -9.17
N LEU A 33 0.91 12.44 -8.27
CA LEU A 33 1.14 11.87 -6.94
C LEU A 33 0.41 10.53 -6.79
N ILE A 34 0.93 9.66 -5.93
CA ILE A 34 0.30 8.43 -5.51
C ILE A 34 0.14 8.38 -3.99
N PHE A 35 -0.93 7.74 -3.52
CA PHE A 35 -1.02 7.17 -2.19
C PHE A 35 -0.69 5.69 -2.30
N PRO A 36 0.51 5.23 -1.85
CA PRO A 36 1.04 3.93 -2.25
C PRO A 36 0.51 2.74 -1.43
N LEU A 37 -0.71 2.83 -0.91
CA LEU A 37 -1.44 1.69 -0.38
C LEU A 37 -2.29 1.10 -1.51
N ASN A 38 -1.86 -0.03 -2.07
CA ASN A 38 -2.53 -0.66 -3.22
C ASN A 38 -2.91 -2.11 -2.89
N MET A 39 -4.20 -2.41 -2.96
CA MET A 39 -4.75 -3.74 -2.69
C MET A 39 -5.93 -4.07 -3.61
N ALA A 40 -6.25 -5.35 -3.72
CA ALA A 40 -7.31 -5.82 -4.62
C ALA A 40 -8.70 -5.25 -4.28
N SER A 41 -8.95 -4.92 -3.00
CA SER A 41 -10.21 -4.36 -2.50
C SER A 41 -10.33 -2.84 -2.67
N LYS A 42 -9.38 -2.16 -3.31
CA LYS A 42 -9.34 -0.68 -3.38
C LYS A 42 -10.63 -0.02 -3.86
N GLY A 43 -11.41 -0.70 -4.71
CA GLY A 43 -12.70 -0.19 -5.21
C GLY A 43 -13.84 -0.23 -4.19
N SER A 44 -13.64 -0.85 -3.03
CA SER A 44 -14.70 -1.01 -2.01
C SER A 44 -14.23 -0.75 -0.57
N CYS A 45 -12.95 -0.92 -0.25
CA CYS A 45 -12.43 -0.64 1.08
C CYS A 45 -12.40 0.87 1.36
N CYS A 46 -12.62 1.23 2.63
CA CYS A 46 -12.56 2.60 3.10
C CYS A 46 -11.32 2.81 3.94
N ILE A 47 -10.70 3.98 3.80
CA ILE A 47 -9.41 4.28 4.45
C ILE A 47 -9.45 4.15 5.98
N GLY A 48 -10.57 4.43 6.62
CA GLY A 48 -10.72 4.25 8.07
C GLY A 48 -10.62 2.78 8.49
N GLY A 49 -11.16 1.86 7.68
CA GLY A 49 -11.00 0.41 7.87
C GLY A 49 -9.57 -0.04 7.62
N ASP A 50 -8.94 0.47 6.55
CA ASP A 50 -7.56 0.16 6.21
C ASP A 50 -6.59 0.61 7.32
N LEU A 51 -6.82 1.77 7.92
CA LEU A 51 -6.06 2.25 9.07
C LEU A 51 -6.38 1.44 10.33
N ALA A 52 -7.65 1.16 10.61
CA ALA A 52 -8.04 0.41 11.79
C ALA A 52 -7.41 -0.98 11.85
N THR A 53 -7.23 -1.63 10.70
CA THR A 53 -6.59 -2.94 10.58
C THR A 53 -5.09 -2.88 10.30
N ASN A 54 -4.51 -1.68 10.15
CA ASN A 54 -3.14 -1.47 9.68
C ASN A 54 -2.88 -2.25 8.39
N ALA A 55 -3.75 -2.06 7.40
CA ALA A 55 -3.73 -2.81 6.16
C ALA A 55 -2.39 -2.72 5.43
N GLY A 56 -1.95 -3.84 4.85
CA GLY A 56 -0.83 -3.93 3.94
C GLY A 56 -1.31 -4.15 2.52
N GLY A 57 -0.67 -3.50 1.55
CA GLY A 57 -0.89 -3.72 0.13
C GLY A 57 0.28 -4.46 -0.52
N ILE A 58 0.23 -4.62 -1.84
CA ILE A 58 1.29 -5.30 -2.60
C ILE A 58 2.64 -4.55 -2.55
N GLN A 59 2.63 -3.25 -2.26
CA GLN A 59 3.80 -2.37 -2.25
C GLN A 59 4.39 -2.15 -0.84
N VAL A 60 4.04 -2.99 0.13
CA VAL A 60 4.51 -2.90 1.52
C VAL A 60 6.04 -2.92 1.63
N LEU A 61 6.71 -3.68 0.78
CA LEU A 61 8.18 -3.78 0.82
C LEU A 61 8.87 -2.42 0.62
N ARG A 62 8.27 -1.54 -0.15
CA ARG A 62 8.82 -0.22 -0.46
C ARG A 62 8.26 0.89 0.41
N TYR A 63 6.96 0.86 0.66
CA TYR A 63 6.28 2.02 1.26
C TYR A 63 5.75 1.77 2.67
N GLY A 64 5.81 0.54 3.15
CA GLY A 64 5.25 0.15 4.45
C GLY A 64 3.74 -0.08 4.41
N ASN A 65 3.18 -0.30 5.59
CA ASN A 65 1.75 -0.49 5.81
C ASN A 65 0.99 0.84 5.91
N ALA A 66 -0.33 0.77 6.10
CA ALA A 66 -1.19 1.95 6.31
C ALA A 66 -0.68 2.86 7.44
N ARG A 67 -0.12 2.30 8.51
CA ARG A 67 0.50 3.03 9.63
C ARG A 67 1.67 3.90 9.17
N ASP A 68 2.55 3.38 8.33
CA ASP A 68 3.73 4.09 7.84
C ASP A 68 3.36 5.25 6.90
N LEU A 69 2.21 5.12 6.26
CA LEU A 69 1.66 6.07 5.30
C LEU A 69 0.76 7.14 5.92
N CYS A 70 0.42 7.02 7.22
CA CYS A 70 -0.42 7.95 7.93
C CYS A 70 0.40 8.83 8.89
N ILE A 71 0.24 10.15 8.81
CA ILE A 71 0.96 11.10 9.66
C ILE A 71 0.07 11.86 10.64
N GLY A 72 -1.24 11.82 10.45
CA GLY A 72 -2.19 12.45 11.36
C GLY A 72 -3.54 11.75 11.31
N ILE A 73 -4.26 11.77 12.42
CA ILE A 73 -5.64 11.27 12.49
C ILE A 73 -6.53 12.19 13.33
N GLU A 74 -7.82 12.09 13.05
CA GLU A 74 -8.88 12.45 13.98
C GLU A 74 -9.61 11.18 14.37
N ALA A 75 -9.89 11.02 15.65
CA ALA A 75 -10.61 9.85 16.16
C ALA A 75 -11.54 10.24 17.32
N VAL A 76 -12.63 9.49 17.46
CA VAL A 76 -13.54 9.60 18.61
C VAL A 76 -13.25 8.44 19.56
N LEU A 77 -12.90 8.79 20.80
CA LEU A 77 -12.63 7.84 21.87
C LEU A 77 -13.92 7.29 22.48
N PRO A 78 -13.91 6.17 23.24
CA PRO A 78 -15.11 5.59 23.85
C PRO A 78 -15.85 6.52 24.80
N CYS A 79 -15.16 7.48 25.40
CA CYS A 79 -15.77 8.52 26.26
C CYS A 79 -16.40 9.68 25.48
N GLY A 80 -16.38 9.64 24.12
CA GLY A 80 -16.90 10.71 23.26
C GLY A 80 -15.93 11.87 23.03
N THR A 81 -14.73 11.83 23.61
CA THR A 81 -13.70 12.85 23.36
C THR A 81 -13.17 12.71 21.93
N VAL A 82 -13.07 13.83 21.22
CA VAL A 82 -12.44 13.89 19.90
C VAL A 82 -10.96 14.18 20.09
N LEU A 83 -10.13 13.25 19.65
CA LEU A 83 -8.69 13.43 19.46
C LEU A 83 -8.48 13.91 18.03
N SER A 84 -7.81 15.04 17.81
CA SER A 84 -7.52 15.54 16.46
C SER A 84 -6.09 16.03 16.36
N GLU A 85 -5.31 15.33 15.52
CA GLU A 85 -3.92 15.63 15.19
C GLU A 85 -3.73 15.52 13.67
N LEU A 86 -4.41 16.38 12.92
CA LEU A 86 -4.41 16.37 11.44
C LEU A 86 -3.30 17.26 10.86
N ASN A 87 -2.13 17.32 11.50
CA ASN A 87 -1.02 18.10 11.00
C ASN A 87 -0.32 17.41 9.79
N PRO A 88 0.25 18.18 8.85
CA PRO A 88 0.98 17.63 7.70
C PRO A 88 2.46 17.34 7.99
N LEU A 89 2.90 17.43 9.24
CA LEU A 89 4.31 17.34 9.61
C LEU A 89 4.85 15.92 9.46
N HIS A 90 5.80 15.72 8.55
CA HIS A 90 6.51 14.46 8.41
C HIS A 90 7.37 14.11 9.63
N LYS A 91 7.82 15.12 10.37
CA LYS A 91 8.52 14.97 11.64
C LYS A 91 7.75 15.72 12.73
N ASN A 92 7.15 14.97 13.64
CA ASN A 92 6.50 15.52 14.83
C ASN A 92 6.98 14.75 16.07
N ASN A 93 7.77 15.43 16.91
CA ASN A 93 8.33 14.87 18.15
C ASN A 93 7.53 15.34 19.38
N THR A 94 6.35 15.92 19.22
CA THR A 94 5.54 16.50 20.29
C THR A 94 4.65 15.45 20.94
N GLY A 95 4.86 15.17 22.21
CA GLY A 95 3.99 14.29 22.99
C GLY A 95 4.09 12.81 22.62
N TYR A 96 3.07 12.05 23.03
CA TYR A 96 2.95 10.64 22.67
C TYR A 96 2.38 10.46 21.26
N ASP A 97 2.82 9.45 20.55
CA ASP A 97 2.30 9.10 19.24
C ASP A 97 0.99 8.30 19.36
N LEU A 98 -0.10 9.01 19.63
CA LEU A 98 -1.43 8.42 19.84
C LEU A 98 -2.01 7.84 18.54
N LYS A 99 -1.65 8.40 17.37
CA LYS A 99 -2.12 7.85 16.08
C LYS A 99 -1.68 6.41 15.89
N ASN A 100 -0.43 6.07 16.25
CA ASN A 100 0.11 4.73 16.13
C ASN A 100 -0.47 3.74 17.15
N LEU A 101 -1.07 4.22 18.22
CA LEU A 101 -1.86 3.44 19.16
C LEU A 101 -3.22 3.05 18.57
N LEU A 102 -3.88 4.00 17.88
CA LEU A 102 -5.21 3.83 17.29
C LEU A 102 -5.19 3.07 15.96
N ILE A 103 -4.16 3.29 15.13
CA ILE A 103 -3.96 2.53 13.88
C ILE A 103 -3.64 1.06 14.23
N GLY A 104 -4.42 0.13 13.67
CA GLY A 104 -4.29 -1.30 13.95
C GLY A 104 -5.00 -1.73 15.25
N SER A 105 -5.78 -0.86 15.89
CA SER A 105 -6.57 -1.20 17.09
C SER A 105 -7.91 -1.86 16.76
N GLU A 106 -8.29 -1.95 15.50
CA GLU A 106 -9.56 -2.52 15.01
C GLU A 106 -10.79 -1.92 15.68
N GLY A 107 -10.74 -0.60 15.99
CA GLY A 107 -11.83 0.14 16.63
C GLY A 107 -11.96 -0.09 18.13
N THR A 108 -11.08 -0.89 18.77
CA THR A 108 -11.18 -1.20 20.20
C THR A 108 -10.78 -0.03 21.11
N LEU A 109 -9.98 0.92 20.61
CA LEU A 109 -9.51 2.08 21.35
C LEU A 109 -10.21 3.39 20.94
N GLY A 110 -10.85 3.41 19.78
CA GLY A 110 -11.54 4.58 19.24
C GLY A 110 -11.87 4.40 17.76
N ILE A 111 -12.70 5.29 17.23
CA ILE A 111 -13.14 5.28 15.83
C ILE A 111 -12.42 6.39 15.07
N ILE A 112 -11.61 6.03 14.10
CA ILE A 112 -10.93 6.99 13.21
C ILE A 112 -11.98 7.62 12.29
N THR A 113 -11.99 8.94 12.21
CA THR A 113 -12.95 9.72 11.43
C THR A 113 -12.31 10.46 10.26
N VAL A 114 -11.06 10.90 10.41
CA VAL A 114 -10.28 11.61 9.38
C VAL A 114 -8.83 11.18 9.48
N ALA A 115 -8.12 11.21 8.36
CA ALA A 115 -6.69 10.93 8.31
C ALA A 115 -5.94 11.90 7.40
N THR A 116 -4.69 12.21 7.77
CA THR A 116 -3.68 12.86 6.92
C THR A 116 -2.71 11.78 6.43
N LEU A 117 -2.66 11.58 5.11
CA LEU A 117 -1.92 10.51 4.46
C LEU A 117 -0.77 11.07 3.63
N LYS A 118 0.37 10.38 3.66
CA LYS A 118 1.56 10.73 2.86
C LYS A 118 1.35 10.39 1.40
N LEU A 119 1.68 11.32 0.54
CA LEU A 119 1.76 11.10 -0.90
C LEU A 119 3.21 10.94 -1.35
N LYS A 120 3.38 10.28 -2.48
CA LYS A 120 4.67 10.11 -3.16
C LYS A 120 4.52 10.54 -4.61
N PRO A 121 5.58 11.08 -5.23
CA PRO A 121 5.61 11.23 -6.68
C PRO A 121 5.40 9.89 -7.38
N ILE A 122 4.74 9.90 -8.53
CA ILE A 122 4.65 8.72 -9.39
C ILE A 122 6.05 8.43 -9.93
N ASP A 123 6.50 7.18 -9.76
CA ASP A 123 7.75 6.74 -10.36
C ASP A 123 7.65 6.77 -11.89
N SER A 124 8.70 7.28 -12.54
CA SER A 124 8.71 7.42 -14.01
C SER A 124 8.88 6.09 -14.75
N GLU A 125 9.46 5.10 -14.09
CA GLU A 125 9.71 3.79 -14.68
C GLU A 125 9.29 2.65 -13.75
N SER A 126 8.82 1.58 -14.38
CA SER A 126 8.54 0.32 -13.71
C SER A 126 8.96 -0.86 -14.57
N GLY A 127 9.49 -1.89 -13.95
CA GLY A 127 9.79 -3.16 -14.58
C GLY A 127 9.13 -4.30 -13.83
N THR A 128 8.47 -5.20 -14.56
CA THR A 128 7.80 -6.37 -13.98
C THR A 128 8.41 -7.64 -14.57
N ALA A 129 8.75 -8.60 -13.71
CA ALA A 129 9.22 -9.90 -14.10
C ALA A 129 8.40 -11.02 -13.45
N LEU A 130 8.06 -12.05 -14.22
CA LEU A 130 7.54 -13.30 -13.70
C LEU A 130 8.62 -14.35 -13.80
N VAL A 131 9.06 -14.91 -12.68
CA VAL A 131 10.17 -15.86 -12.60
C VAL A 131 9.62 -17.21 -12.17
N ALA A 132 9.84 -18.24 -12.98
CA ALA A 132 9.54 -19.61 -12.58
C ALA A 132 10.62 -20.12 -11.61
N ILE A 133 10.23 -20.69 -10.48
CA ILE A 133 11.12 -21.21 -9.45
C ILE A 133 10.78 -22.68 -9.14
N LYS A 134 11.82 -23.45 -8.82
CA LYS A 134 11.66 -24.88 -8.50
C LYS A 134 11.14 -25.11 -7.08
N SER A 135 11.45 -24.20 -6.17
CA SER A 135 11.08 -24.33 -4.77
C SER A 135 10.84 -22.95 -4.14
N PRO A 136 9.86 -22.81 -3.25
CA PRO A 136 9.69 -21.60 -2.44
C PRO A 136 10.95 -21.21 -1.65
N HIS A 137 11.81 -22.16 -1.33
CA HIS A 137 13.10 -21.87 -0.65
C HIS A 137 14.07 -21.03 -1.49
N ASP A 138 13.91 -21.02 -2.82
CA ASP A 138 14.76 -20.21 -3.70
C ASP A 138 14.45 -18.70 -3.58
N ILE A 139 13.27 -18.35 -3.07
CA ILE A 139 12.84 -16.96 -2.90
C ILE A 139 13.87 -16.18 -2.06
N HIS A 140 14.36 -16.76 -0.99
CA HIS A 140 15.32 -16.09 -0.11
C HIS A 140 16.60 -15.68 -0.84
N LYS A 141 17.12 -16.56 -1.72
CA LYS A 141 18.32 -16.27 -2.52
C LYS A 141 18.04 -15.15 -3.54
N ILE A 142 16.89 -15.25 -4.23
CA ILE A 142 16.45 -14.26 -5.21
C ILE A 142 16.27 -12.90 -4.52
N TYR A 143 15.55 -12.84 -3.40
CA TYR A 143 15.33 -11.61 -2.64
C TYR A 143 16.64 -10.98 -2.18
N LYS A 144 17.57 -11.78 -1.65
CA LYS A 144 18.89 -11.28 -1.24
C LYS A 144 19.65 -10.68 -2.42
N SER A 145 19.60 -11.32 -3.58
CA SER A 145 20.23 -10.80 -4.81
C SER A 145 19.58 -9.49 -5.26
N LEU A 146 18.24 -9.44 -5.28
CA LEU A 146 17.50 -8.23 -5.63
C LEU A 146 17.85 -7.07 -4.68
N LYS A 147 17.87 -7.33 -3.37
CA LYS A 147 18.26 -6.32 -2.35
C LYS A 147 19.64 -5.75 -2.61
N THR A 148 20.58 -6.54 -3.10
CA THR A 148 21.94 -6.08 -3.40
C THR A 148 22.00 -5.18 -4.63
N HIS A 149 21.15 -5.42 -5.65
CA HIS A 149 21.25 -4.74 -6.94
C HIS A 149 20.24 -3.59 -7.13
N VAL A 150 19.03 -3.74 -6.58
CA VAL A 150 17.94 -2.77 -6.78
C VAL A 150 17.37 -2.21 -5.48
N SER A 151 17.83 -2.72 -4.33
CA SER A 151 17.58 -2.18 -2.98
C SER A 151 16.14 -1.72 -2.73
N GLU A 152 15.95 -0.43 -2.53
CA GLU A 152 14.66 0.19 -2.18
C GLU A 152 13.70 0.33 -3.36
N ASN A 153 14.14 0.00 -4.57
CA ASN A 153 13.30 0.06 -5.77
C ASN A 153 12.40 -1.18 -5.94
N ILE A 154 12.54 -2.19 -5.09
CA ILE A 154 11.64 -3.34 -5.09
C ILE A 154 10.28 -2.88 -4.56
N SER A 155 9.29 -2.77 -5.44
CA SER A 155 7.94 -2.35 -5.08
C SER A 155 7.06 -3.53 -4.67
N ALA A 156 7.17 -4.67 -5.34
CA ALA A 156 6.38 -5.85 -5.00
C ALA A 156 7.15 -7.16 -5.24
N ILE A 157 6.89 -8.15 -4.40
CA ILE A 157 7.28 -9.55 -4.59
C ILE A 157 6.12 -10.43 -4.15
N GLU A 158 5.57 -11.22 -5.09
CA GLU A 158 4.42 -12.08 -4.85
C GLU A 158 4.73 -13.52 -5.25
N LEU A 159 4.52 -14.45 -4.33
CA LEU A 159 4.62 -15.89 -4.61
C LEU A 159 3.28 -16.43 -5.08
N MET A 160 3.30 -17.11 -6.24
CA MET A 160 2.12 -17.74 -6.81
C MET A 160 2.37 -19.23 -7.02
N SER A 161 1.36 -20.08 -6.73
CA SER A 161 1.42 -21.48 -7.08
C SER A 161 1.13 -21.68 -8.57
N GLY A 162 1.78 -22.69 -9.18
CA GLY A 162 1.50 -23.10 -10.56
C GLY A 162 0.04 -23.49 -10.76
N PHE A 163 -0.57 -24.14 -9.75
CA PHE A 163 -2.00 -24.42 -9.77
C PHE A 163 -2.84 -23.14 -9.91
N GLY A 164 -2.52 -22.08 -9.15
CA GLY A 164 -3.23 -20.80 -9.25
C GLY A 164 -3.09 -20.17 -10.62
N VAL A 165 -1.88 -20.16 -11.19
CA VAL A 165 -1.63 -19.63 -12.54
C VAL A 165 -2.40 -20.45 -13.60
N SER A 166 -2.36 -21.78 -13.54
CA SER A 166 -3.10 -22.66 -14.44
C SER A 166 -4.59 -22.48 -14.32
N LEU A 167 -5.13 -22.33 -13.11
CA LEU A 167 -6.55 -22.10 -12.87
C LEU A 167 -7.01 -20.77 -13.51
N VAL A 168 -6.27 -19.69 -13.29
CA VAL A 168 -6.59 -18.37 -13.84
C VAL A 168 -6.51 -18.38 -15.37
N THR A 169 -5.45 -18.93 -15.95
CA THR A 169 -5.29 -18.98 -17.41
C THR A 169 -6.30 -19.90 -18.09
N SER A 170 -6.80 -20.95 -17.40
CA SER A 170 -7.87 -21.80 -17.93
C SER A 170 -9.24 -21.15 -17.89
N LYS A 171 -9.50 -20.26 -16.93
CA LYS A 171 -10.79 -19.59 -16.76
C LYS A 171 -10.93 -18.30 -17.56
N PHE A 172 -9.85 -17.62 -17.82
CA PHE A 172 -9.85 -16.33 -18.51
C PHE A 172 -9.10 -16.43 -19.84
N SER A 173 -9.84 -16.56 -20.94
CA SER A 173 -9.29 -16.78 -22.29
C SER A 173 -8.36 -15.67 -22.80
N LYS A 174 -8.40 -14.49 -22.21
CA LYS A 174 -7.52 -13.36 -22.54
C LYS A 174 -6.14 -13.46 -21.86
N LEU A 175 -6.01 -14.34 -20.85
CA LEU A 175 -4.78 -14.56 -20.14
C LEU A 175 -4.08 -15.81 -20.67
N ARG A 176 -2.75 -15.75 -20.74
CA ARG A 176 -1.93 -16.88 -21.17
C ARG A 176 -0.82 -17.13 -20.17
N ASN A 177 -0.44 -18.39 -19.98
CA ASN A 177 0.79 -18.73 -19.30
C ASN A 177 1.96 -18.25 -20.20
N PRO A 178 2.88 -17.40 -19.70
CA PRO A 178 4.03 -16.95 -20.49
C PRO A 178 5.10 -18.03 -20.67
N PHE A 179 5.01 -19.16 -19.97
CA PHE A 179 5.94 -20.27 -20.02
C PHE A 179 5.38 -21.42 -20.85
N ASN A 180 6.27 -22.11 -21.58
CA ASN A 180 5.90 -23.25 -22.43
C ASN A 180 5.75 -24.58 -21.66
N ILE A 181 6.15 -24.59 -20.39
CA ILE A 181 6.06 -25.76 -19.51
C ILE A 181 5.43 -25.33 -18.18
N ASP A 182 4.84 -26.29 -17.48
CA ASP A 182 4.27 -26.03 -16.17
C ASP A 182 5.37 -26.01 -15.09
N TYR A 183 5.30 -25.03 -14.22
CA TYR A 183 6.13 -24.91 -13.04
C TYR A 183 5.25 -24.95 -11.80
N GLU A 184 5.77 -25.47 -10.69
CA GLU A 184 5.01 -25.54 -9.44
C GLU A 184 4.87 -24.17 -8.77
N TRP A 185 5.85 -23.28 -9.00
CA TRP A 185 5.89 -21.97 -8.33
C TRP A 185 6.36 -20.87 -9.27
N PHE A 186 5.78 -19.69 -9.05
CA PHE A 186 6.15 -18.46 -9.74
C PHE A 186 6.38 -17.34 -8.73
N LEU A 187 7.32 -16.48 -9.03
CA LEU A 187 7.59 -15.25 -8.28
C LEU A 187 7.37 -14.06 -9.20
N LEU A 188 6.37 -13.25 -8.89
CA LEU A 188 6.17 -11.95 -9.52
C LEU A 188 7.05 -10.95 -8.79
N ILE A 189 7.84 -10.20 -9.54
CA ILE A 189 8.74 -9.16 -9.02
C ILE A 189 8.41 -7.87 -9.76
N GLU A 190 8.19 -6.81 -9.00
CA GLU A 190 8.05 -5.46 -9.55
C GLU A 190 9.10 -4.55 -8.95
N VAL A 191 9.75 -3.78 -9.80
CA VAL A 191 10.68 -2.72 -9.41
C VAL A 191 10.21 -1.41 -10.03
N THR A 192 10.27 -0.34 -9.25
CA THR A 192 9.91 0.99 -9.71
C THR A 192 11.00 1.98 -9.30
N GLY A 193 11.21 3.03 -10.09
CA GLY A 193 12.23 4.02 -9.79
C GLY A 193 12.15 5.25 -10.68
N ALA A 194 12.91 6.27 -10.32
CA ALA A 194 13.20 7.37 -11.20
C ALA A 194 14.43 7.03 -12.04
N ASN A 195 14.44 7.46 -13.29
CA ASN A 195 15.62 7.39 -14.16
C ASN A 195 16.78 8.09 -13.47
N GLY A 196 17.86 7.37 -13.22
CA GLY A 196 19.16 7.87 -12.83
C GLY A 196 20.16 7.60 -13.93
#